data_d3b1c5a9d74568f47e0cb18eb0512f0c
#
_entry.id   d3b1c5a9d74568f47e0cb18eb0512f0c
#
_cell.length_a   1.000
_cell.length_b   1.000
_cell.length_c   1.000
_cell.angle_alpha   90.00
_cell.angle_beta   90.00
_cell.angle_gamma   90.00
#
_symmetry.space_group_name_H-M   'P 1'
#
loop_
_entity.id
_entity.type
_entity.pdbx_description
1 polymer ?
#
loop_
_entity_poly.entity_id
_entity_poly.type
_entity_poly.pdbx_seq_one_letter_code
_entity_poly.pdbx_strand_id
1 'polypeptide(L)'
;MRLVRVLAASVALVAYCPSALAETTQEIVNKAPNGLALTPPMGWNSWNKFACNITEDTVRKTADAMVSSGMRDAGYQYVVIDDCWHGKRDADGFIQADPQKFPSGIKALADYVHSKGLKFGIYSDAGRMTCGKRPGSQGHEYQDAVQYARWGVDYLKYDWCFTGDRNAKEAYALMADALRSTGRDIVLSICEWGTAKPWEWAKNIGNLWRTTGDIWDSFDKKDPAHDWALPVMAIVDMSEPLWQHAGPGHWNDPDMLEVGNGGMTTAEYRSHFSLWAMMAAPLMAGNDVANMDEATRSILLNKEVIAIDQDKMGVQGRRVAKEGDREIWVKPLADGGRALLLFNRGEQPERIRATAEHLGVPAGFRGKVRDLWAHKDVGRWSGTIGATVEPHGVAMYRIQP
;
A
#
# COMPACT_ATOMS: atom_id res chain seq x y z
N MET A 1 68.93 52.38 -25.85
CA MET A 1 68.29 51.16 -26.35
C MET A 1 67.77 50.34 -25.13
N ARG A 2 66.49 50.39 -24.83
CA ARG A 2 65.87 49.58 -23.78
C ARG A 2 64.99 48.54 -24.45
N LEU A 3 65.30 47.27 -24.23
CA LEU A 3 64.45 46.13 -24.66
C LEU A 3 63.27 46.01 -23.74
N VAL A 4 62.10 46.02 -24.32
CA VAL A 4 60.82 45.67 -23.62
C VAL A 4 60.57 44.18 -23.89
N ARG A 5 60.51 43.37 -22.80
CA ARG A 5 60.09 41.99 -22.88
C ARG A 5 58.55 41.96 -22.68
N VAL A 6 57.83 41.44 -23.64
CA VAL A 6 56.41 41.14 -23.56
C VAL A 6 56.29 39.74 -22.99
N LEU A 7 55.57 39.59 -21.80
CA LEU A 7 55.15 38.32 -21.27
C LEU A 7 53.79 38.00 -21.90
N ALA A 8 53.68 36.87 -22.58
CA ALA A 8 52.40 36.28 -22.99
C ALA A 8 51.85 35.42 -21.86
N ALA A 9 50.69 35.78 -21.33
CA ALA A 9 49.95 34.98 -20.37
C ALA A 9 49.02 34.02 -21.14
N SER A 10 49.29 32.73 -21.01
CA SER A 10 48.38 31.68 -21.52
C SER A 10 47.21 31.45 -20.52
N VAL A 11 46.00 31.78 -20.93
CA VAL A 11 44.77 31.44 -20.19
C VAL A 11 44.35 30.04 -20.60
N ALA A 12 44.47 29.09 -19.69
CA ALA A 12 43.89 27.75 -19.83
C ALA A 12 42.40 27.81 -19.56
N LEU A 13 41.56 27.61 -20.59
CA LEU A 13 40.13 27.35 -20.42
C LEU A 13 39.94 25.94 -19.83
N VAL A 14 39.49 25.86 -18.59
CA VAL A 14 38.97 24.62 -18.02
C VAL A 14 37.52 24.47 -18.49
N ALA A 15 37.30 23.53 -19.39
CA ALA A 15 35.96 23.14 -19.81
C ALA A 15 35.27 22.43 -18.65
N TYR A 16 34.28 23.07 -18.07
CA TYR A 16 33.39 22.47 -17.06
C TYR A 16 32.41 21.52 -17.77
N CYS A 17 32.50 20.22 -17.48
CA CYS A 17 31.58 19.21 -17.99
C CYS A 17 30.49 18.98 -16.92
N PRO A 18 29.23 19.47 -17.08
CA PRO A 18 28.22 19.40 -16.05
C PRO A 18 27.39 18.10 -16.06
N SER A 19 27.73 17.09 -16.89
CA SER A 19 26.85 15.93 -17.10
C SER A 19 27.04 14.75 -16.14
N ALA A 20 28.15 14.64 -15.44
CA ALA A 20 28.44 13.46 -14.59
C ALA A 20 27.90 13.56 -13.14
N LEU A 21 27.59 14.78 -12.67
CA LEU A 21 27.08 14.96 -11.29
C LEU A 21 25.54 14.94 -11.19
N ALA A 22 24.84 15.11 -12.31
CA ALA A 22 23.37 15.12 -12.33
C ALA A 22 22.78 13.69 -12.34
N GLU A 23 23.46 12.72 -12.95
CA GLU A 23 23.00 11.33 -12.98
C GLU A 23 23.13 10.61 -11.63
N THR A 24 24.17 10.90 -10.86
CA THR A 24 24.42 10.25 -9.55
C THR A 24 23.47 10.72 -8.46
N THR A 25 22.97 11.95 -8.52
CA THR A 25 22.00 12.46 -7.53
C THR A 25 20.57 11.99 -7.80
N GLN A 26 20.19 11.77 -9.05
CA GLN A 26 18.85 11.27 -9.41
C GLN A 26 18.68 9.77 -9.09
N GLU A 27 19.73 8.95 -9.23
CA GLU A 27 19.71 7.53 -8.86
C GLU A 27 19.66 7.31 -7.35
N ILE A 28 20.24 8.19 -6.55
CA ILE A 28 20.25 8.08 -5.07
C ILE A 28 18.89 8.46 -4.48
N VAL A 29 18.11 9.34 -5.14
CA VAL A 29 16.82 9.82 -4.65
C VAL A 29 15.68 8.81 -4.88
N ASN A 30 15.84 7.88 -5.83
CA ASN A 30 14.75 6.96 -6.23
C ASN A 30 14.94 5.49 -5.79
N LYS A 31 15.94 5.18 -4.99
CA LYS A 31 16.09 3.82 -4.47
C LYS A 31 15.35 3.69 -3.13
N ALA A 32 14.39 2.76 -3.07
CA ALA A 32 13.86 2.30 -1.78
C ALA A 32 15.04 1.93 -0.86
N PRO A 33 14.94 2.21 0.46
CA PRO A 33 16.06 2.00 1.39
C PRO A 33 16.65 0.58 1.34
N ASN A 34 15.82 -0.41 0.98
CA ASN A 34 16.16 -1.83 0.88
C ASN A 34 15.87 -2.43 -0.52
N GLY A 35 15.44 -1.61 -1.50
CA GLY A 35 15.10 -2.09 -2.85
C GLY A 35 13.78 -2.87 -2.95
N LEU A 36 12.99 -2.93 -1.86
CA LEU A 36 11.73 -3.66 -1.78
C LEU A 36 10.52 -2.76 -2.06
N ALA A 37 9.36 -3.37 -2.32
CA ALA A 37 8.08 -2.70 -2.52
C ALA A 37 8.16 -1.56 -3.56
N LEU A 38 8.78 -1.79 -4.71
CA LEU A 38 8.89 -0.78 -5.78
C LEU A 38 7.54 -0.42 -6.41
N THR A 39 6.54 -1.27 -6.23
CA THR A 39 5.10 -0.99 -6.40
C THR A 39 4.39 -1.27 -5.08
N PRO A 40 3.16 -0.76 -4.86
CA PRO A 40 2.43 -1.02 -3.62
C PRO A 40 2.30 -2.51 -3.35
N PRO A 41 2.59 -3.01 -2.14
CA PRO A 41 2.41 -4.42 -1.79
C PRO A 41 0.96 -4.88 -2.00
N MET A 42 0.80 -6.07 -2.55
CA MET A 42 -0.51 -6.72 -2.71
C MET A 42 -0.51 -8.07 -2.00
N GLY A 43 -1.58 -8.35 -1.26
CA GLY A 43 -1.67 -9.60 -0.52
C GLY A 43 -2.98 -9.77 0.24
N TRP A 44 -2.91 -10.57 1.27
CA TRP A 44 -3.98 -10.81 2.22
C TRP A 44 -3.43 -10.70 3.65
N ASN A 45 -4.25 -10.16 4.55
CA ASN A 45 -3.96 -10.11 5.98
C ASN A 45 -5.18 -10.65 6.76
N SER A 46 -4.93 -11.39 7.83
CA SER A 46 -5.95 -12.15 8.54
C SER A 46 -6.86 -11.33 9.45
N TRP A 47 -6.52 -10.07 9.77
CA TRP A 47 -7.12 -9.35 10.90
C TRP A 47 -8.62 -9.08 10.73
N ASN A 48 -9.01 -8.39 9.65
CA ASN A 48 -10.37 -7.84 9.54
C ASN A 48 -11.45 -8.92 9.54
N LYS A 49 -11.17 -10.11 8.99
CA LYS A 49 -12.12 -11.21 8.98
C LYS A 49 -12.01 -12.14 10.17
N PHE A 50 -10.80 -12.45 10.59
CA PHE A 50 -10.56 -13.54 11.53
C PHE A 50 -10.14 -13.06 12.93
N ALA A 51 -9.64 -11.82 13.05
CA ALA A 51 -9.10 -11.30 14.30
C ALA A 51 -8.21 -12.35 15.00
N CYS A 52 -8.42 -12.60 16.27
CA CYS A 52 -7.70 -13.64 17.01
C CYS A 52 -8.17 -15.09 16.74
N ASN A 53 -9.16 -15.32 15.86
CA ASN A 53 -9.61 -16.67 15.47
C ASN A 53 -8.79 -17.25 14.31
N ILE A 54 -7.56 -16.80 14.14
CA ILE A 54 -6.63 -17.28 13.11
C ILE A 54 -5.95 -18.59 13.56
N THR A 55 -5.81 -19.52 12.63
CA THR A 55 -5.14 -20.81 12.83
C THR A 55 -4.27 -21.14 11.62
N GLU A 56 -3.34 -22.08 11.78
CA GLU A 56 -2.53 -22.61 10.69
C GLU A 56 -3.38 -23.13 9.53
N ASP A 57 -4.47 -23.85 9.81
CA ASP A 57 -5.39 -24.38 8.81
C ASP A 57 -6.05 -23.25 7.99
N THR A 58 -6.50 -22.19 8.65
CA THR A 58 -7.06 -21.01 7.99
C THR A 58 -6.07 -20.38 7.03
N VAL A 59 -4.82 -20.19 7.45
CA VAL A 59 -3.75 -19.59 6.62
C VAL A 59 -3.43 -20.48 5.42
N ARG A 60 -3.33 -21.81 5.60
CA ARG A 60 -3.10 -22.76 4.50
C ARG A 60 -4.23 -22.72 3.48
N LYS A 61 -5.49 -22.76 3.93
CA LYS A 61 -6.67 -22.66 3.06
C LYS A 61 -6.70 -21.34 2.30
N THR A 62 -6.35 -20.24 2.95
CA THR A 62 -6.26 -18.93 2.28
C THR A 62 -5.17 -18.91 1.21
N ALA A 63 -3.97 -19.43 1.50
CA ALA A 63 -2.89 -19.53 0.52
C ALA A 63 -3.30 -20.39 -0.70
N ASP A 64 -3.96 -21.52 -0.47
CA ASP A 64 -4.51 -22.35 -1.55
C ASP A 64 -5.58 -21.62 -2.37
N ALA A 65 -6.47 -20.88 -1.69
CA ALA A 65 -7.52 -20.10 -2.33
C ALA A 65 -6.95 -18.92 -3.14
N MET A 66 -5.91 -18.25 -2.68
CA MET A 66 -5.23 -17.20 -3.45
C MET A 66 -4.66 -17.73 -4.76
N VAL A 67 -4.18 -18.97 -4.77
CA VAL A 67 -3.72 -19.62 -6.00
C VAL A 67 -4.89 -20.04 -6.88
N SER A 68 -5.85 -20.77 -6.33
CA SER A 68 -6.96 -21.36 -7.11
C SER A 68 -7.94 -20.33 -7.65
N SER A 69 -8.13 -19.18 -6.95
CA SER A 69 -8.98 -18.08 -7.41
C SER A 69 -8.32 -17.23 -8.50
N GLY A 70 -7.00 -17.30 -8.67
CA GLY A 70 -6.22 -16.46 -9.57
C GLY A 70 -5.69 -15.16 -8.93
N MET A 71 -5.85 -14.96 -7.62
CA MET A 71 -5.32 -13.77 -6.92
C MET A 71 -3.80 -13.68 -7.05
N ARG A 72 -3.06 -14.78 -6.84
CA ARG A 72 -1.61 -14.80 -7.04
C ARG A 72 -1.23 -14.31 -8.44
N ASP A 73 -1.91 -14.80 -9.48
CA ASP A 73 -1.64 -14.46 -10.87
C ASP A 73 -2.12 -13.05 -11.25
N ALA A 74 -2.96 -12.43 -10.40
CA ALA A 74 -3.34 -11.03 -10.48
C ALA A 74 -2.37 -10.09 -9.76
N GLY A 75 -1.39 -10.63 -8.99
CA GLY A 75 -0.34 -9.86 -8.33
C GLY A 75 -0.37 -9.88 -6.80
N TYR A 76 -1.35 -10.53 -6.17
CA TYR A 76 -1.40 -10.69 -4.71
C TYR A 76 -0.36 -11.71 -4.27
N GLN A 77 0.71 -11.23 -3.65
CA GLN A 77 1.88 -12.06 -3.33
C GLN A 77 1.99 -12.42 -1.85
N TYR A 78 1.52 -11.55 -0.94
CA TYR A 78 1.75 -11.71 0.48
C TYR A 78 0.58 -12.41 1.17
N VAL A 79 0.89 -13.38 2.04
CA VAL A 79 -0.02 -14.00 3.01
C VAL A 79 0.46 -13.59 4.39
N VAL A 80 -0.23 -12.65 5.02
CA VAL A 80 0.19 -12.04 6.30
C VAL A 80 -0.68 -12.57 7.43
N ILE A 81 -0.08 -13.23 8.40
CA ILE A 81 -0.75 -13.49 9.69
C ILE A 81 -0.62 -12.26 10.56
N ASP A 82 -1.76 -11.75 11.03
CA ASP A 82 -1.84 -10.59 11.92
C ASP A 82 -1.70 -11.01 13.39
N ASP A 83 -2.12 -10.22 14.35
CA ASP A 83 -1.98 -10.47 15.78
C ASP A 83 -2.55 -11.84 16.23
N CYS A 84 -2.21 -12.23 17.45
CA CYS A 84 -2.68 -13.46 18.11
C CYS A 84 -2.09 -14.79 17.59
N TRP A 85 -1.02 -14.76 16.78
CA TRP A 85 -0.24 -15.97 16.47
C TRP A 85 0.78 -16.32 17.56
N HIS A 86 1.16 -15.33 18.38
CA HIS A 86 2.22 -15.42 19.38
C HIS A 86 1.88 -16.39 20.50
N GLY A 87 2.83 -17.28 20.79
CA GLY A 87 2.93 -18.03 22.03
C GLY A 87 3.78 -17.32 23.07
N LYS A 88 4.50 -18.09 23.87
CA LYS A 88 5.46 -17.58 24.86
C LYS A 88 6.85 -17.46 24.23
N ARG A 89 7.71 -16.65 24.83
CA ARG A 89 9.16 -16.71 24.56
C ARG A 89 9.74 -17.96 25.22
N ASP A 90 10.71 -18.59 24.53
CA ASP A 90 11.45 -19.71 25.09
C ASP A 90 12.47 -19.27 26.20
N ALA A 91 13.25 -20.21 26.71
CA ALA A 91 14.22 -19.94 27.76
C ALA A 91 15.34 -18.97 27.31
N ASP A 92 15.64 -18.94 26.02
CA ASP A 92 16.62 -18.03 25.42
C ASP A 92 15.98 -16.70 24.98
N GLY A 93 14.67 -16.51 25.19
CA GLY A 93 13.91 -15.29 24.92
C GLY A 93 13.35 -15.21 23.49
N PHE A 94 13.55 -16.21 22.64
CA PHE A 94 13.00 -16.22 21.28
C PHE A 94 11.49 -16.43 21.30
N ILE A 95 10.77 -15.60 20.55
CA ILE A 95 9.32 -15.72 20.41
C ILE A 95 8.95 -17.04 19.71
N GLN A 96 7.93 -17.72 20.23
CA GLN A 96 7.40 -18.95 19.67
C GLN A 96 5.95 -18.75 19.20
N ALA A 97 5.48 -19.61 18.32
CA ALA A 97 4.08 -19.65 17.93
C ALA A 97 3.19 -20.20 19.05
N ASP A 98 1.91 -19.82 19.06
CA ASP A 98 0.90 -20.50 19.88
C ASP A 98 0.76 -21.95 19.39
N PRO A 99 1.13 -22.96 20.20
CA PRO A 99 1.17 -24.35 19.75
C PRO A 99 -0.22 -24.96 19.48
N GLN A 100 -1.27 -24.34 20.01
CA GLN A 100 -2.64 -24.78 19.73
C GLN A 100 -3.15 -24.27 18.38
N LYS A 101 -2.75 -23.06 18.01
CA LYS A 101 -3.17 -22.41 16.75
C LYS A 101 -2.27 -22.76 15.58
N PHE A 102 -0.97 -22.93 15.85
CA PHE A 102 0.09 -23.18 14.85
C PHE A 102 0.95 -24.38 15.28
N PRO A 103 0.37 -25.58 15.31
CA PRO A 103 1.04 -26.77 15.84
C PRO A 103 2.29 -27.18 15.07
N SER A 104 2.39 -26.89 13.77
CA SER A 104 3.59 -27.16 12.96
C SER A 104 4.66 -26.06 13.10
N GLY A 105 4.35 -24.95 13.76
CA GLY A 105 5.22 -23.78 13.91
C GLY A 105 5.24 -22.86 12.68
N ILE A 106 5.72 -21.64 12.89
CA ILE A 106 5.71 -20.58 11.85
C ILE A 106 6.59 -20.93 10.65
N LYS A 107 7.76 -21.56 10.89
CA LYS A 107 8.64 -21.93 9.76
C LYS A 107 7.96 -22.89 8.78
N ALA A 108 7.30 -23.92 9.29
CA ALA A 108 6.61 -24.90 8.43
C ALA A 108 5.45 -24.25 7.67
N LEU A 109 4.77 -23.28 8.26
CA LEU A 109 3.72 -22.51 7.61
C LEU A 109 4.30 -21.57 6.52
N ALA A 110 5.39 -20.88 6.80
CA ALA A 110 6.08 -20.04 5.81
C ALA A 110 6.58 -20.87 4.63
N ASP A 111 7.20 -22.03 4.88
CA ASP A 111 7.64 -22.97 3.82
C ASP A 111 6.45 -23.43 2.95
N TYR A 112 5.29 -23.68 3.58
CA TYR A 112 4.07 -24.03 2.85
C TYR A 112 3.60 -22.89 1.94
N VAL A 113 3.52 -21.67 2.45
CA VAL A 113 3.14 -20.47 1.68
C VAL A 113 4.11 -20.25 0.51
N HIS A 114 5.42 -20.40 0.76
CA HIS A 114 6.44 -20.32 -0.30
C HIS A 114 6.28 -21.40 -1.35
N SER A 115 5.89 -22.62 -0.97
CA SER A 115 5.64 -23.72 -1.92
C SER A 115 4.50 -23.42 -2.90
N LYS A 116 3.61 -22.45 -2.58
CA LYS A 116 2.54 -21.95 -3.44
C LYS A 116 2.98 -20.79 -4.35
N GLY A 117 4.26 -20.38 -4.29
CA GLY A 117 4.78 -19.22 -5.00
C GLY A 117 4.30 -17.90 -4.42
N LEU A 118 3.93 -17.90 -3.15
CA LEU A 118 3.53 -16.73 -2.36
C LEU A 118 4.61 -16.35 -1.36
N LYS A 119 4.52 -15.16 -0.77
CA LYS A 119 5.41 -14.64 0.26
C LYS A 119 4.71 -14.65 1.61
N PHE A 120 5.46 -14.93 2.68
CA PHE A 120 4.90 -15.04 4.02
C PHE A 120 5.16 -13.78 4.84
N GLY A 121 4.10 -13.23 5.42
CA GLY A 121 4.16 -12.09 6.32
C GLY A 121 3.74 -12.43 7.75
N ILE A 122 4.23 -11.64 8.69
CA ILE A 122 3.95 -11.79 10.12
C ILE A 122 3.67 -10.42 10.75
N TYR A 123 3.09 -10.44 11.95
CA TYR A 123 2.81 -9.26 12.75
C TYR A 123 3.63 -9.27 14.04
N SER A 124 4.03 -8.09 14.49
CA SER A 124 4.50 -7.83 15.85
C SER A 124 4.17 -6.40 16.26
N ASP A 125 4.69 -5.96 17.40
CA ASP A 125 4.39 -4.66 17.98
C ASP A 125 5.65 -4.04 18.60
N ALA A 126 5.78 -2.72 18.46
CA ALA A 126 6.88 -1.94 19.02
C ALA A 126 6.82 -1.83 20.56
N GLY A 127 5.69 -2.18 21.15
CA GLY A 127 5.49 -2.15 22.60
C GLY A 127 5.87 -3.46 23.30
N ARG A 128 5.60 -3.49 24.60
CA ARG A 128 5.82 -4.68 25.43
C ARG A 128 4.82 -5.79 25.10
N MET A 129 3.64 -5.41 24.65
CA MET A 129 2.56 -6.31 24.24
C MET A 129 2.00 -5.82 22.92
N THR A 130 1.44 -6.76 22.16
CA THR A 130 0.61 -6.46 20.98
C THR A 130 -0.75 -5.92 21.40
N CYS A 131 -1.53 -5.38 20.44
CA CYS A 131 -2.88 -4.91 20.68
C CYS A 131 -3.79 -6.02 21.25
N GLY A 132 -3.58 -7.26 20.81
CA GLY A 132 -4.22 -8.48 21.36
C GLY A 132 -3.58 -9.00 22.64
N LYS A 133 -2.72 -8.21 23.30
CA LYS A 133 -2.06 -8.56 24.59
C LYS A 133 -1.19 -9.82 24.51
N ARG A 134 -0.50 -10.01 23.39
CA ARG A 134 0.53 -11.02 23.18
C ARG A 134 1.92 -10.39 23.42
N PRO A 135 3.00 -11.18 23.54
CA PRO A 135 4.34 -10.61 23.66
C PRO A 135 4.71 -9.72 22.48
N GLY A 136 5.01 -8.44 22.72
CA GLY A 136 5.56 -7.52 21.73
C GLY A 136 7.08 -7.64 21.62
N SER A 137 7.68 -6.84 20.74
CA SER A 137 9.13 -6.91 20.45
C SER A 137 9.97 -5.93 21.25
N GLN A 138 9.37 -5.06 22.09
CA GLN A 138 10.14 -4.08 22.87
C GLN A 138 11.23 -4.76 23.72
N GLY A 139 12.50 -4.40 23.44
CA GLY A 139 13.68 -4.98 24.10
C GLY A 139 14.13 -6.33 23.50
N HIS A 140 13.48 -6.81 22.45
CA HIS A 140 13.78 -8.05 21.75
C HIS A 140 13.89 -7.86 20.22
N GLU A 141 13.99 -6.62 19.73
CA GLU A 141 13.86 -6.29 18.31
C GLU A 141 14.85 -7.09 17.44
N TYR A 142 16.13 -7.16 17.83
CA TYR A 142 17.14 -7.94 17.12
C TYR A 142 16.90 -9.46 17.21
N GLN A 143 16.47 -9.93 18.38
CA GLN A 143 16.19 -11.34 18.60
C GLN A 143 15.00 -11.80 17.77
N ASP A 144 13.93 -11.00 17.74
CA ASP A 144 12.74 -11.27 16.94
C ASP A 144 13.04 -11.18 15.44
N ALA A 145 13.81 -10.18 14.99
CA ALA A 145 14.26 -10.07 13.61
C ALA A 145 15.04 -11.31 13.14
N VAL A 146 15.96 -11.81 13.96
CA VAL A 146 16.69 -13.06 13.68
C VAL A 146 15.73 -14.25 13.59
N GLN A 147 14.74 -14.32 14.48
CA GLN A 147 13.75 -15.40 14.46
C GLN A 147 12.86 -15.33 13.22
N TYR A 148 12.40 -14.14 12.82
CA TYR A 148 11.63 -13.94 11.60
C TYR A 148 12.43 -14.32 10.34
N ALA A 149 13.71 -13.95 10.28
CA ALA A 149 14.59 -14.34 9.19
C ALA A 149 14.79 -15.87 9.13
N ARG A 150 14.98 -16.54 10.26
CA ARG A 150 15.07 -18.02 10.35
C ARG A 150 13.80 -18.72 9.90
N TRP A 151 12.64 -18.12 10.13
CA TRP A 151 11.35 -18.65 9.67
C TRP A 151 11.05 -18.35 8.20
N GLY A 152 11.83 -17.49 7.57
CA GLY A 152 11.61 -17.15 6.17
C GLY A 152 10.54 -16.08 5.98
N VAL A 153 10.34 -15.18 6.92
CA VAL A 153 9.41 -14.05 6.81
C VAL A 153 9.86 -13.07 5.73
N ASP A 154 8.92 -12.58 4.91
CA ASP A 154 9.14 -11.64 3.81
C ASP A 154 8.48 -10.25 4.06
N TYR A 155 7.61 -10.17 5.08
CA TYR A 155 6.86 -8.96 5.40
C TYR A 155 6.58 -8.91 6.90
N LEU A 156 6.84 -7.78 7.54
CA LEU A 156 6.52 -7.52 8.94
C LEU A 156 5.56 -6.34 9.05
N LYS A 157 4.33 -6.57 9.53
CA LYS A 157 3.47 -5.51 10.07
C LYS A 157 3.90 -5.25 11.51
N TYR A 158 4.28 -4.02 11.82
CA TYR A 158 4.84 -3.64 13.12
C TYR A 158 4.00 -2.53 13.73
N ASP A 159 3.25 -2.90 14.79
CA ASP A 159 2.22 -2.07 15.41
C ASP A 159 2.74 -1.22 16.56
N TRP A 160 1.84 -0.47 17.23
CA TRP A 160 2.21 0.59 18.18
C TRP A 160 1.50 0.51 19.54
N CYS A 161 0.90 -0.61 19.91
CA CYS A 161 0.22 -0.80 21.19
C CYS A 161 1.23 -0.92 22.34
N PHE A 162 0.84 -0.50 23.54
CA PHE A 162 1.63 -0.64 24.80
C PHE A 162 3.09 -0.15 24.72
N THR A 163 3.34 0.88 23.93
CA THR A 163 4.68 1.45 23.72
C THR A 163 5.14 2.38 24.85
N GLY A 164 4.22 2.85 25.72
CA GLY A 164 4.54 3.83 26.76
C GLY A 164 5.08 5.13 26.15
N ASP A 165 6.20 5.64 26.64
CA ASP A 165 6.79 6.91 26.23
C ASP A 165 7.81 6.76 25.07
N ARG A 166 7.78 5.67 24.31
CA ARG A 166 8.71 5.46 23.20
C ARG A 166 8.52 6.52 22.11
N ASN A 167 9.62 6.96 21.53
CA ASN A 167 9.60 7.74 20.29
C ASN A 167 9.33 6.81 19.09
N ALA A 168 8.29 7.08 18.31
CA ALA A 168 7.90 6.22 17.19
C ALA A 168 9.03 6.08 16.16
N LYS A 169 9.61 7.18 15.70
CA LYS A 169 10.70 7.16 14.71
C LYS A 169 11.88 6.30 15.17
N GLU A 170 12.29 6.42 16.44
CA GLU A 170 13.41 5.65 16.99
C GLU A 170 13.06 4.16 17.11
N ALA A 171 11.87 3.83 17.58
CA ALA A 171 11.42 2.45 17.72
C ALA A 171 11.33 1.72 16.37
N TYR A 172 10.77 2.36 15.36
CA TYR A 172 10.70 1.79 14.01
C TYR A 172 12.07 1.73 13.33
N ALA A 173 12.95 2.73 13.55
CA ALA A 173 14.33 2.68 13.07
C ALA A 173 15.11 1.51 13.69
N LEU A 174 14.93 1.25 15.00
CA LEU A 174 15.55 0.12 15.68
C LEU A 174 15.12 -1.23 15.06
N MET A 175 13.82 -1.44 14.83
CA MET A 175 13.35 -2.67 14.18
C MET A 175 13.85 -2.76 12.73
N ALA A 176 13.86 -1.65 11.97
CA ALA A 176 14.41 -1.63 10.62
C ALA A 176 15.88 -2.02 10.57
N ASP A 177 16.70 -1.54 11.52
CA ASP A 177 18.10 -1.92 11.66
C ASP A 177 18.25 -3.38 12.04
N ALA A 178 17.41 -3.87 12.95
CA ALA A 178 17.39 -5.27 13.34
C ALA A 178 17.07 -6.18 12.15
N LEU A 179 16.05 -5.86 11.35
CA LEU A 179 15.70 -6.62 10.15
C LEU A 179 16.84 -6.62 9.13
N ARG A 180 17.43 -5.46 8.84
CA ARG A 180 18.58 -5.33 7.91
C ARG A 180 19.79 -6.14 8.35
N SER A 181 20.05 -6.21 9.65
CA SER A 181 21.18 -6.96 10.21
C SER A 181 21.09 -8.47 9.95
N THR A 182 19.91 -9.00 9.68
CA THR A 182 19.71 -10.42 9.38
C THR A 182 20.17 -10.82 7.97
N GLY A 183 20.34 -9.86 7.07
CA GLY A 183 20.62 -10.10 5.64
C GLY A 183 19.43 -10.64 4.84
N ARG A 184 18.24 -10.80 5.44
CA ARG A 184 17.02 -11.19 4.73
C ARG A 184 16.23 -9.97 4.29
N ASP A 185 15.71 -10.02 3.06
CA ASP A 185 14.81 -9.01 2.51
C ASP A 185 13.42 -9.13 3.14
N ILE A 186 13.09 -8.20 4.04
CA ILE A 186 11.80 -8.15 4.74
C ILE A 186 11.19 -6.76 4.53
N VAL A 187 9.98 -6.71 3.95
CA VAL A 187 9.18 -5.48 3.85
C VAL A 187 8.74 -5.07 5.24
N LEU A 188 9.03 -3.84 5.64
CA LEU A 188 8.56 -3.29 6.92
C LEU A 188 7.35 -2.38 6.70
N SER A 189 6.21 -2.77 7.28
CA SER A 189 4.96 -2.01 7.33
C SER A 189 4.82 -1.36 8.71
N ILE A 190 4.87 -0.04 8.74
CA ILE A 190 4.78 0.80 9.94
C ILE A 190 3.31 1.03 10.26
N CYS A 191 2.86 0.64 11.45
CA CYS A 191 1.47 0.70 11.86
C CYS A 191 1.28 1.48 13.18
N GLU A 192 1.58 2.81 13.16
CA GLU A 192 1.34 3.70 14.31
C GLU A 192 0.14 4.63 14.07
N TRP A 193 -0.76 4.24 13.15
CA TRP A 193 -2.06 4.86 12.87
C TRP A 193 -1.98 6.32 12.42
N GLY A 194 -0.84 6.80 11.91
CA GLY A 194 -0.63 8.17 11.48
C GLY A 194 -0.45 9.18 12.62
N THR A 195 -0.40 8.73 13.88
CA THR A 195 -0.39 9.60 15.06
C THR A 195 0.89 10.42 15.19
N ALA A 196 2.03 9.86 14.79
CA ALA A 196 3.33 10.53 14.76
C ALA A 196 3.70 11.04 13.35
N LYS A 197 2.75 11.06 12.41
CA LYS A 197 2.94 11.50 11.01
C LYS A 197 4.11 10.76 10.32
N PRO A 198 4.05 9.44 10.17
CA PRO A 198 5.14 8.63 9.65
C PRO A 198 5.58 9.05 8.24
N TRP A 199 4.70 9.64 7.44
CA TRP A 199 5.03 10.20 6.13
C TRP A 199 6.13 11.28 6.15
N GLU A 200 6.37 11.94 7.29
CA GLU A 200 7.41 12.96 7.42
C GLU A 200 8.80 12.37 7.68
N TRP A 201 8.89 11.15 8.24
CA TRP A 201 10.16 10.59 8.71
C TRP A 201 10.45 9.14 8.27
N ALA A 202 9.44 8.36 7.85
CA ALA A 202 9.58 6.91 7.66
C ALA A 202 10.17 6.49 6.30
N LYS A 203 10.31 7.41 5.34
CA LYS A 203 10.77 7.14 3.96
C LYS A 203 12.02 6.26 3.86
N ASN A 204 12.96 6.39 4.82
CA ASN A 204 14.21 5.62 4.85
C ASN A 204 14.23 4.55 5.95
N ILE A 205 13.09 4.27 6.56
CA ILE A 205 12.93 3.32 7.66
C ILE A 205 12.09 2.12 7.22
N GLY A 206 10.86 2.37 6.76
CA GLY A 206 9.94 1.33 6.30
C GLY A 206 9.54 1.49 4.82
N ASN A 207 8.79 0.51 4.32
CA ASN A 207 8.35 0.46 2.92
C ASN A 207 6.92 0.97 2.73
N LEU A 208 6.13 1.00 3.79
CA LEU A 208 4.78 1.57 3.83
C LEU A 208 4.47 1.98 5.26
N TRP A 209 3.51 2.87 5.42
CA TRP A 209 3.08 3.37 6.73
C TRP A 209 1.60 3.71 6.75
N ARG A 210 0.94 3.30 7.83
CA ARG A 210 -0.46 3.65 8.08
C ARG A 210 -0.63 5.15 8.18
N THR A 211 -1.61 5.67 7.48
CA THR A 211 -1.93 7.11 7.46
C THR A 211 -3.02 7.48 8.43
N THR A 212 -3.78 6.49 8.90
CA THR A 212 -4.98 6.68 9.73
C THR A 212 -5.11 5.58 10.79
N GLY A 213 -6.06 5.71 11.70
CA GLY A 213 -6.59 4.63 12.51
C GLY A 213 -7.16 3.49 11.66
N ASP A 214 -7.61 2.42 12.32
CA ASP A 214 -8.03 1.19 11.64
C ASP A 214 -9.33 1.39 10.85
N ILE A 215 -9.41 0.72 9.69
CA ILE A 215 -10.58 0.69 8.84
C ILE A 215 -11.66 -0.22 9.42
N TRP A 216 -12.92 0.11 9.16
CA TRP A 216 -14.07 -0.74 9.39
C TRP A 216 -14.86 -0.96 8.11
N ASP A 217 -15.54 -2.08 8.00
CA ASP A 217 -16.39 -2.43 6.85
C ASP A 217 -17.67 -1.58 6.81
N SER A 218 -17.49 -0.28 6.60
CA SER A 218 -18.53 0.74 6.50
C SER A 218 -18.11 1.82 5.53
N PHE A 219 -19.03 2.28 4.67
CA PHE A 219 -18.70 3.26 3.63
C PHE A 219 -18.43 4.65 4.22
N ASP A 220 -19.41 5.26 4.87
CA ASP A 220 -19.34 6.64 5.34
C ASP A 220 -19.78 6.81 6.81
N LYS A 221 -20.50 5.86 7.36
CA LYS A 221 -21.02 5.93 8.73
C LYS A 221 -20.08 5.26 9.70
N LYS A 222 -19.71 5.98 10.75
CA LYS A 222 -18.97 5.39 11.87
C LYS A 222 -19.86 4.39 12.59
N ASP A 223 -19.36 3.19 12.84
CA ASP A 223 -20.05 2.17 13.64
C ASP A 223 -19.91 2.50 15.13
N PRO A 224 -21.01 2.75 15.87
CA PRO A 224 -20.92 3.03 17.31
C PRO A 224 -20.36 1.90 18.16
N ALA A 225 -20.46 0.65 17.68
CA ALA A 225 -19.88 -0.51 18.35
C ALA A 225 -18.36 -0.62 18.16
N HIS A 226 -17.83 0.09 17.16
CA HIS A 226 -16.41 0.12 16.79
C HIS A 226 -15.95 1.58 16.66
N ASP A 227 -16.14 2.37 17.72
CA ASP A 227 -15.86 3.79 17.76
C ASP A 227 -14.36 4.14 17.60
N TRP A 228 -13.48 3.17 17.76
CA TRP A 228 -12.05 3.23 17.51
C TRP A 228 -11.69 3.14 16.02
N ALA A 229 -12.57 2.61 15.16
CA ALA A 229 -12.34 2.39 13.74
C ALA A 229 -13.00 3.47 12.87
N LEU A 230 -12.57 3.58 11.63
CA LEU A 230 -12.97 4.61 10.68
C LEU A 230 -13.67 4.00 9.45
N PRO A 231 -14.73 4.65 8.94
CA PRO A 231 -15.32 4.28 7.67
C PRO A 231 -14.40 4.65 6.50
N VAL A 232 -14.60 3.98 5.36
CA VAL A 232 -13.79 4.14 4.13
C VAL A 232 -13.64 5.61 3.73
N MET A 233 -14.73 6.39 3.75
CA MET A 233 -14.71 7.78 3.28
C MET A 233 -13.92 8.71 4.19
N ALA A 234 -13.90 8.48 5.49
CA ALA A 234 -13.06 9.24 6.42
C ALA A 234 -11.57 8.98 6.13
N ILE A 235 -11.21 7.72 5.89
CA ILE A 235 -9.83 7.33 5.55
C ILE A 235 -9.39 7.94 4.22
N VAL A 236 -10.24 7.93 3.20
CA VAL A 236 -9.97 8.59 1.92
C VAL A 236 -9.67 10.07 2.10
N ASP A 237 -10.50 10.79 2.87
CA ASP A 237 -10.33 12.23 3.08
C ASP A 237 -9.07 12.56 3.90
N MET A 238 -8.64 11.67 4.81
CA MET A 238 -7.40 11.83 5.58
C MET A 238 -6.15 11.48 4.77
N SER A 239 -6.23 10.52 3.85
CA SER A 239 -5.09 10.00 3.08
C SER A 239 -4.85 10.78 1.78
N GLU A 240 -5.90 11.37 1.18
CA GLU A 240 -5.79 12.12 -0.07
C GLU A 240 -4.75 13.25 -0.03
N PRO A 241 -4.67 14.11 1.01
CA PRO A 241 -3.71 15.20 1.07
C PRO A 241 -2.24 14.75 1.15
N LEU A 242 -1.98 13.48 1.42
CA LEU A 242 -0.64 12.94 1.64
C LEU A 242 0.05 12.43 0.36
N TRP A 243 -0.54 12.70 -0.81
CA TRP A 243 -0.11 12.16 -2.11
C TRP A 243 1.38 12.38 -2.42
N GLN A 244 2.00 13.46 -1.96
CA GLN A 244 3.41 13.80 -2.20
C GLN A 244 4.40 12.92 -1.43
N HIS A 245 3.94 12.14 -0.46
CA HIS A 245 4.80 11.33 0.39
C HIS A 245 4.95 9.89 -0.11
N ALA A 246 4.03 9.42 -0.97
CA ALA A 246 4.10 8.09 -1.58
C ALA A 246 5.03 8.05 -2.79
N GLY A 247 5.69 6.92 -3.00
CA GLY A 247 6.54 6.67 -4.15
C GLY A 247 7.15 5.27 -4.12
N PRO A 248 7.91 4.88 -5.16
CA PRO A 248 8.52 3.56 -5.21
C PRO A 248 9.34 3.23 -3.97
N GLY A 249 8.96 2.13 -3.31
CA GLY A 249 9.60 1.64 -2.08
C GLY A 249 9.12 2.29 -0.79
N HIS A 250 8.16 3.22 -0.84
CA HIS A 250 7.60 3.90 0.34
C HIS A 250 6.18 4.42 0.06
N TRP A 251 5.18 3.80 0.68
CA TRP A 251 3.77 3.98 0.34
C TRP A 251 2.94 4.48 1.51
N ASN A 252 1.99 5.38 1.22
CA ASN A 252 0.88 5.68 2.12
C ASN A 252 -0.03 4.46 2.20
N ASP A 253 -0.32 4.01 3.40
CA ASP A 253 -1.17 2.86 3.66
C ASP A 253 -2.46 3.32 4.37
N PRO A 254 -3.58 3.42 3.63
CA PRO A 254 -4.87 3.78 4.20
C PRO A 254 -5.58 2.59 4.86
N ASP A 255 -4.86 1.53 5.18
CA ASP A 255 -5.32 0.25 5.70
C ASP A 255 -5.86 -0.73 4.63
N MET A 256 -6.29 -1.88 5.06
CA MET A 256 -6.68 -3.02 4.25
C MET A 256 -7.95 -2.78 3.42
N LEU A 257 -8.19 -3.69 2.48
CA LEU A 257 -9.43 -3.74 1.72
C LEU A 257 -10.50 -4.52 2.52
N GLU A 258 -11.66 -3.90 2.70
CA GLU A 258 -12.85 -4.53 3.30
C GLU A 258 -13.73 -5.27 2.28
N VAL A 259 -13.31 -5.33 1.02
CA VAL A 259 -14.10 -5.90 -0.09
C VAL A 259 -14.52 -7.34 0.22
N GLY A 260 -15.84 -7.54 0.34
CA GLY A 260 -16.44 -8.86 0.58
C GLY A 260 -16.65 -9.22 2.06
N ASN A 261 -16.45 -8.30 3.00
CA ASN A 261 -16.72 -8.56 4.42
C ASN A 261 -18.20 -8.44 4.81
N GLY A 262 -19.04 -7.78 3.98
CA GLY A 262 -20.50 -7.81 4.07
C GLY A 262 -21.16 -6.57 4.66
N GLY A 263 -20.40 -5.56 5.09
CA GLY A 263 -20.90 -4.31 5.67
C GLY A 263 -21.23 -3.24 4.63
N MET A 264 -20.77 -3.40 3.39
CA MET A 264 -20.99 -2.46 2.30
C MET A 264 -21.66 -3.14 1.09
N THR A 265 -22.28 -2.32 0.22
CA THR A 265 -22.84 -2.78 -1.05
C THR A 265 -21.72 -3.07 -2.07
N THR A 266 -22.04 -3.80 -3.14
CA THR A 266 -21.11 -4.06 -4.24
C THR A 266 -20.61 -2.75 -4.91
N ALA A 267 -21.46 -1.72 -5.00
CA ALA A 267 -21.07 -0.41 -5.54
C ALA A 267 -20.04 0.27 -4.63
N GLU A 268 -20.25 0.25 -3.33
CA GLU A 268 -19.31 0.80 -2.34
C GLU A 268 -17.98 0.04 -2.31
N TYR A 269 -18.00 -1.29 -2.36
CA TYR A 269 -16.78 -2.08 -2.48
C TYR A 269 -16.00 -1.78 -3.76
N ARG A 270 -16.70 -1.58 -4.88
CA ARG A 270 -16.06 -1.17 -6.14
C ARG A 270 -15.44 0.22 -6.02
N SER A 271 -16.11 1.14 -5.34
CA SER A 271 -15.61 2.49 -5.08
C SER A 271 -14.40 2.47 -4.16
N HIS A 272 -14.47 1.70 -3.08
CA HIS A 272 -13.34 1.46 -2.16
C HIS A 272 -12.11 0.94 -2.91
N PHE A 273 -12.23 -0.13 -3.68
CA PHE A 273 -11.13 -0.71 -4.46
C PHE A 273 -10.56 0.28 -5.49
N SER A 274 -11.43 1.03 -6.18
CA SER A 274 -11.02 2.03 -7.16
C SER A 274 -10.25 3.19 -6.54
N LEU A 275 -10.68 3.67 -5.37
CA LEU A 275 -10.02 4.75 -4.64
C LEU A 275 -8.65 4.31 -4.11
N TRP A 276 -8.51 3.07 -3.57
CA TRP A 276 -7.22 2.50 -3.18
C TRP A 276 -6.27 2.42 -4.38
N ALA A 277 -6.74 1.94 -5.53
CA ALA A 277 -5.94 1.90 -6.76
C ALA A 277 -5.52 3.29 -7.24
N MET A 278 -6.41 4.30 -7.17
CA MET A 278 -6.06 5.68 -7.47
C MET A 278 -5.00 6.21 -6.52
N MET A 279 -5.10 5.90 -5.23
CA MET A 279 -4.14 6.34 -4.22
C MET A 279 -2.80 5.59 -4.25
N ALA A 280 -2.61 4.59 -5.11
CA ALA A 280 -1.43 3.70 -5.08
C ALA A 280 -1.22 3.09 -3.69
N ALA A 281 -2.31 2.68 -3.08
CA ALA A 281 -2.33 2.11 -1.74
C ALA A 281 -1.99 0.62 -1.78
N PRO A 282 -1.39 0.04 -0.74
CA PRO A 282 -1.26 -1.40 -0.62
C PRO A 282 -2.62 -2.09 -0.79
N LEU A 283 -2.73 -3.03 -1.74
CA LEU A 283 -3.95 -3.80 -1.96
C LEU A 283 -3.91 -5.08 -1.09
N MET A 284 -4.16 -4.91 0.20
CA MET A 284 -4.17 -5.99 1.19
C MET A 284 -5.61 -6.41 1.47
N ALA A 285 -6.05 -7.55 0.90
CA ALA A 285 -7.39 -8.09 1.11
C ALA A 285 -7.58 -8.53 2.58
N GLY A 286 -8.70 -8.16 3.20
CA GLY A 286 -9.03 -8.48 4.59
C GLY A 286 -10.20 -9.46 4.74
N ASN A 287 -10.68 -10.07 3.65
CA ASN A 287 -11.85 -10.94 3.62
C ASN A 287 -11.52 -12.43 3.75
N ASP A 288 -12.54 -13.26 3.81
CA ASP A 288 -12.44 -14.74 3.68
C ASP A 288 -12.27 -15.13 2.22
N VAL A 289 -11.02 -15.16 1.75
CA VAL A 289 -10.67 -15.48 0.36
C VAL A 289 -11.12 -16.89 -0.04
N ALA A 290 -11.13 -17.83 0.90
CA ALA A 290 -11.54 -19.22 0.61
C ALA A 290 -13.04 -19.34 0.29
N ASN A 291 -13.85 -18.39 0.76
CA ASN A 291 -15.30 -18.41 0.62
C ASN A 291 -15.86 -17.15 -0.06
N MET A 292 -15.04 -16.40 -0.80
CA MET A 292 -15.50 -15.18 -1.47
C MET A 292 -16.48 -15.50 -2.61
N ASP A 293 -17.52 -14.68 -2.73
CA ASP A 293 -18.48 -14.74 -3.80
C ASP A 293 -17.95 -14.17 -5.12
N GLU A 294 -18.71 -14.33 -6.21
CA GLU A 294 -18.31 -13.88 -7.54
C GLU A 294 -18.23 -12.33 -7.64
N ALA A 295 -19.07 -11.60 -6.90
CA ALA A 295 -19.01 -10.13 -6.88
C ALA A 295 -17.70 -9.64 -6.26
N THR A 296 -17.33 -10.18 -5.10
CA THR A 296 -16.06 -9.93 -4.42
C THR A 296 -14.88 -10.30 -5.31
N ARG A 297 -14.93 -11.50 -5.90
CA ARG A 297 -13.90 -12.00 -6.79
C ARG A 297 -13.70 -11.09 -8.01
N SER A 298 -14.78 -10.64 -8.65
CA SER A 298 -14.73 -9.77 -9.83
C SER A 298 -14.10 -8.40 -9.52
N ILE A 299 -14.25 -7.89 -8.29
CA ILE A 299 -13.63 -6.66 -7.85
C ILE A 299 -12.14 -6.88 -7.59
N LEU A 300 -11.79 -7.83 -6.72
CA LEU A 300 -10.40 -8.08 -6.31
C LEU A 300 -9.50 -8.54 -7.48
N LEU A 301 -10.06 -9.16 -8.51
CA LEU A 301 -9.32 -9.66 -9.69
C LEU A 301 -9.39 -8.74 -10.91
N ASN A 302 -9.92 -7.52 -10.80
CA ASN A 302 -9.94 -6.58 -11.92
C ASN A 302 -8.51 -6.11 -12.26
N LYS A 303 -7.87 -6.83 -13.18
CA LYS A 303 -6.47 -6.56 -13.60
C LYS A 303 -6.27 -5.17 -14.18
N GLU A 304 -7.30 -4.57 -14.77
CA GLU A 304 -7.21 -3.23 -15.37
C GLU A 304 -7.15 -2.15 -14.27
N VAL A 305 -7.92 -2.31 -13.19
CA VAL A 305 -7.85 -1.44 -12.01
C VAL A 305 -6.55 -1.68 -11.22
N ILE A 306 -6.16 -2.96 -11.04
CA ILE A 306 -4.87 -3.32 -10.43
C ILE A 306 -3.69 -2.68 -11.19
N ALA A 307 -3.74 -2.65 -12.52
CA ALA A 307 -2.69 -2.02 -13.33
C ALA A 307 -2.57 -0.50 -13.11
N ILE A 308 -3.64 0.17 -12.68
CA ILE A 308 -3.58 1.58 -12.26
C ILE A 308 -2.86 1.70 -10.92
N ASP A 309 -3.17 0.83 -9.98
CA ASP A 309 -2.48 0.77 -8.68
C ASP A 309 -0.98 0.53 -8.85
N GLN A 310 -0.63 -0.48 -9.62
CA GLN A 310 0.72 -1.00 -9.83
C GLN A 310 1.53 -0.23 -10.89
N ASP A 311 1.03 0.94 -11.34
CA ASP A 311 1.76 1.73 -12.34
C ASP A 311 3.15 2.12 -11.82
N LYS A 312 4.18 1.81 -12.61
CA LYS A 312 5.60 1.97 -12.23
C LYS A 312 6.07 3.41 -12.02
N MET A 313 5.26 4.42 -12.40
CA MET A 313 5.55 5.80 -12.01
C MET A 313 5.48 5.98 -10.49
N GLY A 314 4.68 5.14 -9.79
CA GLY A 314 4.58 5.13 -8.35
C GLY A 314 4.02 6.41 -7.75
N VAL A 315 3.13 7.09 -8.46
CA VAL A 315 2.51 8.35 -8.00
C VAL A 315 1.12 8.07 -7.46
N GLN A 316 0.83 8.58 -6.28
CA GLN A 316 -0.52 8.61 -5.75
C GLN A 316 -1.39 9.58 -6.57
N GLY A 317 -2.58 9.15 -6.99
CA GLY A 317 -3.56 9.99 -7.64
C GLY A 317 -4.15 11.05 -6.69
N ARG A 318 -4.76 12.07 -7.25
CA ARG A 318 -5.27 13.23 -6.51
C ARG A 318 -6.73 13.48 -6.82
N ARG A 319 -7.46 13.96 -5.83
CA ARG A 319 -8.77 14.57 -6.01
C ARG A 319 -8.58 15.98 -6.56
N VAL A 320 -8.81 16.15 -7.86
CA VAL A 320 -8.60 17.42 -8.58
C VAL A 320 -9.81 18.34 -8.54
N ALA A 321 -11.00 17.79 -8.26
CA ALA A 321 -12.22 18.57 -8.04
C ALA A 321 -13.15 17.87 -7.06
N LYS A 322 -13.88 18.66 -6.28
CA LYS A 322 -14.98 18.25 -5.40
C LYS A 322 -16.06 19.33 -5.42
N GLU A 323 -17.26 18.97 -5.84
CA GLU A 323 -18.43 19.84 -5.88
C GLU A 323 -19.61 19.10 -5.23
N GLY A 324 -19.91 19.40 -3.97
CA GLY A 324 -20.85 18.62 -3.18
C GLY A 324 -20.37 17.17 -3.07
N ASP A 325 -21.19 16.23 -3.56
CA ASP A 325 -20.89 14.79 -3.52
C ASP A 325 -20.16 14.28 -4.77
N ARG A 326 -19.92 15.16 -5.76
CA ARG A 326 -19.22 14.83 -7.00
C ARG A 326 -17.72 15.05 -6.84
N GLU A 327 -16.93 14.01 -7.09
CA GLU A 327 -15.48 14.08 -7.04
C GLU A 327 -14.85 13.63 -8.37
N ILE A 328 -13.76 14.29 -8.74
CA ILE A 328 -12.93 13.91 -9.90
C ILE A 328 -11.52 13.64 -9.38
N TRP A 329 -11.04 12.43 -9.64
CA TRP A 329 -9.69 11.99 -9.28
C TRP A 329 -8.88 11.71 -10.53
N VAL A 330 -7.62 12.09 -10.52
CA VAL A 330 -6.69 11.88 -11.64
C VAL A 330 -5.35 11.36 -11.12
N LYS A 331 -4.82 10.35 -11.83
CA LYS A 331 -3.49 9.79 -11.59
C LYS A 331 -2.69 9.80 -12.90
N PRO A 332 -1.51 10.43 -12.95
CA PRO A 332 -0.62 10.29 -14.08
C PRO A 332 -0.05 8.87 -14.15
N LEU A 333 0.17 8.36 -15.36
CA LEU A 333 0.69 7.02 -15.61
C LEU A 333 2.02 7.08 -16.36
N ALA A 334 2.83 6.05 -16.19
CA ALA A 334 4.19 5.98 -16.72
C ALA A 334 4.28 6.04 -18.25
N ASP A 335 3.21 5.67 -18.97
CA ASP A 335 3.12 5.74 -20.42
C ASP A 335 2.68 7.13 -20.95
N GLY A 336 2.59 8.14 -20.08
CA GLY A 336 2.09 9.48 -20.39
C GLY A 336 0.56 9.59 -20.35
N GLY A 337 -0.15 8.47 -20.13
CA GLY A 337 -1.58 8.40 -19.96
C GLY A 337 -2.09 8.97 -18.64
N ARG A 338 -3.39 8.84 -18.44
CA ARG A 338 -4.07 9.24 -17.20
C ARG A 338 -5.07 8.16 -16.79
N ALA A 339 -5.09 7.83 -15.50
CA ALA A 339 -6.28 7.24 -14.88
C ALA A 339 -7.19 8.38 -14.41
N LEU A 340 -8.47 8.24 -14.69
CA LEU A 340 -9.54 9.17 -14.31
C LEU A 340 -10.60 8.40 -13.55
N LEU A 341 -10.98 8.89 -12.37
CA LEU A 341 -12.10 8.37 -11.60
C LEU A 341 -13.13 9.49 -11.42
N LEU A 342 -14.36 9.22 -11.82
CA LEU A 342 -15.54 10.02 -11.52
C LEU A 342 -16.28 9.31 -10.38
N PHE A 343 -16.39 9.96 -9.23
CA PHE A 343 -16.93 9.36 -8.01
C PHE A 343 -18.11 10.16 -7.48
N ASN A 344 -19.19 9.48 -7.18
CA ASN A 344 -20.38 10.02 -6.56
C ASN A 344 -20.49 9.52 -5.11
N ARG A 345 -20.30 10.42 -4.15
CA ARG A 345 -20.46 10.11 -2.71
C ARG A 345 -21.91 10.16 -2.23
N GLY A 346 -22.81 10.76 -3.04
CA GLY A 346 -24.19 11.05 -2.66
C GLY A 346 -25.13 9.88 -2.85
N GLU A 347 -26.34 10.09 -2.35
CA GLU A 347 -27.46 9.11 -2.34
C GLU A 347 -28.33 9.15 -3.62
N GLN A 348 -27.99 10.02 -4.59
CA GLN A 348 -28.72 10.16 -5.86
C GLN A 348 -27.76 10.02 -7.04
N PRO A 349 -28.21 9.50 -8.21
CA PRO A 349 -27.39 9.47 -9.41
C PRO A 349 -26.94 10.87 -9.82
N GLU A 350 -25.66 11.05 -10.12
CA GLU A 350 -25.07 12.33 -10.48
C GLU A 350 -24.37 12.31 -11.84
N ARG A 351 -24.55 13.39 -12.63
CA ARG A 351 -23.81 13.59 -13.87
C ARG A 351 -22.47 14.26 -13.56
N ILE A 352 -21.37 13.53 -13.70
CA ILE A 352 -20.02 14.03 -13.44
C ILE A 352 -19.27 14.14 -14.76
N ARG A 353 -18.54 15.26 -14.97
CA ARG A 353 -17.81 15.54 -16.21
C ARG A 353 -16.40 16.04 -15.91
N ALA A 354 -15.40 15.38 -16.48
CA ALA A 354 -14.01 15.81 -16.45
C ALA A 354 -13.62 16.55 -17.74
N THR A 355 -12.70 17.50 -17.62
CA THR A 355 -12.16 18.34 -18.71
C THR A 355 -10.65 18.14 -18.84
N ALA A 356 -10.04 18.72 -19.88
CA ALA A 356 -8.59 18.71 -20.05
C ALA A 356 -7.83 19.39 -18.89
N GLU A 357 -8.44 20.41 -18.29
CA GLU A 357 -7.90 21.09 -17.10
C GLU A 357 -7.82 20.13 -15.91
N HIS A 358 -8.88 19.39 -15.62
CA HIS A 358 -8.88 18.37 -14.57
C HIS A 358 -7.78 17.32 -14.79
N LEU A 359 -7.56 16.87 -16.03
CA LEU A 359 -6.53 15.88 -16.36
C LEU A 359 -5.10 16.44 -16.31
N GLY A 360 -4.93 17.75 -16.23
CA GLY A 360 -3.62 18.39 -16.33
C GLY A 360 -2.92 18.09 -17.66
N VAL A 361 -3.68 18.09 -18.78
CA VAL A 361 -3.16 17.80 -20.11
C VAL A 361 -3.41 18.98 -21.06
N PRO A 362 -2.53 19.19 -22.09
CA PRO A 362 -2.73 20.27 -23.06
C PRO A 362 -4.02 20.07 -23.86
N ALA A 363 -4.59 21.17 -24.37
CA ALA A 363 -5.84 21.14 -25.15
C ALA A 363 -5.77 20.22 -26.39
N GLY A 364 -4.60 20.03 -26.95
CA GLY A 364 -4.35 19.10 -28.07
C GLY A 364 -4.19 17.63 -27.70
N PHE A 365 -4.19 17.29 -26.41
CA PHE A 365 -4.04 15.90 -25.97
C PHE A 365 -5.13 15.01 -26.59
N ARG A 366 -4.72 13.86 -27.09
CA ARG A 366 -5.59 12.84 -27.69
C ARG A 366 -5.23 11.50 -27.08
N GLY A 367 -6.21 10.60 -26.96
CA GLY A 367 -5.96 9.28 -26.42
C GLY A 367 -7.16 8.36 -26.59
N LYS A 368 -6.91 7.06 -26.56
CA LYS A 368 -7.94 6.05 -26.38
C LYS A 368 -8.51 6.13 -24.97
N VAL A 369 -9.82 5.98 -24.84
CA VAL A 369 -10.50 5.90 -23.55
C VAL A 369 -11.00 4.48 -23.32
N ARG A 370 -10.52 3.86 -22.27
CA ARG A 370 -10.90 2.53 -21.81
C ARG A 370 -11.67 2.62 -20.52
N ASP A 371 -12.86 2.05 -20.46
CA ASP A 371 -13.63 1.85 -19.23
C ASP A 371 -13.11 0.60 -18.53
N LEU A 372 -12.55 0.77 -17.32
CA LEU A 372 -11.83 -0.28 -16.59
C LEU A 372 -12.76 -1.26 -15.88
N TRP A 373 -14.00 -0.86 -15.62
CA TRP A 373 -15.02 -1.73 -15.03
C TRP A 373 -15.85 -2.46 -16.08
N ALA A 374 -16.10 -1.82 -17.21
CA ALA A 374 -16.80 -2.45 -18.32
C ALA A 374 -15.86 -3.25 -19.26
N HIS A 375 -14.55 -3.18 -19.06
CA HIS A 375 -13.52 -3.85 -19.85
C HIS A 375 -13.62 -3.56 -21.35
N LYS A 376 -13.97 -2.30 -21.73
CA LYS A 376 -14.19 -1.93 -23.12
C LYS A 376 -13.66 -0.55 -23.46
N ASP A 377 -13.28 -0.38 -24.73
CA ASP A 377 -12.97 0.93 -25.27
C ASP A 377 -14.27 1.71 -25.48
N VAL A 378 -14.33 2.94 -24.97
CA VAL A 378 -15.53 3.80 -25.04
C VAL A 378 -15.33 5.00 -25.97
N GLY A 379 -14.25 5.02 -26.74
CA GLY A 379 -13.97 6.04 -27.74
C GLY A 379 -12.60 6.69 -27.59
N ARG A 380 -12.51 7.94 -28.03
CA ARG A 380 -11.28 8.74 -27.95
C ARG A 380 -11.53 10.00 -27.13
N TRP A 381 -10.54 10.39 -26.36
CA TRP A 381 -10.54 11.66 -25.66
C TRP A 381 -10.55 12.83 -26.63
N SER A 382 -11.52 13.73 -26.48
CA SER A 382 -11.72 14.92 -27.31
C SER A 382 -11.84 16.22 -26.50
N GLY A 383 -11.25 16.24 -25.32
CA GLY A 383 -11.27 17.40 -24.41
C GLY A 383 -12.17 17.24 -23.19
N THR A 384 -13.16 16.36 -23.24
CA THR A 384 -14.04 16.06 -22.10
C THR A 384 -14.53 14.62 -22.11
N ILE A 385 -14.84 14.10 -20.93
CA ILE A 385 -15.57 12.84 -20.73
C ILE A 385 -16.51 12.99 -19.54
N GLY A 386 -17.66 12.32 -19.56
CA GLY A 386 -18.58 12.32 -18.44
C GLY A 386 -19.45 11.08 -18.42
N ALA A 387 -19.91 10.74 -17.22
CA ALA A 387 -20.83 9.65 -16.97
C ALA A 387 -21.92 10.07 -15.99
N THR A 388 -23.07 9.39 -16.03
CA THR A 388 -23.97 9.34 -14.89
C THR A 388 -23.45 8.27 -13.97
N VAL A 389 -23.18 8.63 -12.73
CA VAL A 389 -22.61 7.76 -11.71
C VAL A 389 -23.67 7.51 -10.64
N GLU A 390 -23.97 6.24 -10.41
CA GLU A 390 -24.96 5.82 -9.44
C GLU A 390 -24.51 6.19 -8.00
N PRO A 391 -25.45 6.21 -7.03
CA PRO A 391 -25.13 6.47 -5.62
C PRO A 391 -23.95 5.62 -5.12
N HIS A 392 -23.03 6.25 -4.41
CA HIS A 392 -21.78 5.67 -3.87
C HIS A 392 -20.91 4.97 -4.93
N GLY A 393 -21.18 5.20 -6.21
CA GLY A 393 -20.54 4.50 -7.32
C GLY A 393 -19.37 5.26 -7.94
N VAL A 394 -18.73 4.59 -8.89
CA VAL A 394 -17.61 5.13 -9.68
C VAL A 394 -17.75 4.82 -11.16
N ALA A 395 -17.20 5.71 -12.00
CA ALA A 395 -16.82 5.42 -13.38
C ALA A 395 -15.30 5.63 -13.48
N MET A 396 -14.55 4.60 -13.87
CA MET A 396 -13.09 4.63 -13.89
C MET A 396 -12.57 4.38 -15.32
N TYR A 397 -11.72 5.28 -15.77
CA TYR A 397 -11.21 5.26 -17.14
C TYR A 397 -9.68 5.32 -17.14
N ARG A 398 -9.07 4.64 -18.13
CA ARG A 398 -7.71 4.89 -18.57
C ARG A 398 -7.74 5.66 -19.89
N ILE A 399 -7.03 6.77 -19.95
CA ILE A 399 -6.86 7.59 -21.17
C ILE A 399 -5.41 7.43 -21.59
N GLN A 400 -5.21 6.72 -22.71
CA GLN A 400 -3.89 6.35 -23.20
C GLN A 400 -3.60 7.17 -24.48
N PRO A 401 -2.44 7.87 -24.58
CA PRO A 401 -2.04 8.65 -25.76
C PRO A 401 -1.99 7.85 -27.06
#